data_45f39008581caeeb598711ecd63b009e
#
_entry.id   45f39008581caeeb598711ecd63b009e
#
_cell.length_a   1.000
_cell.length_b   1.000
_cell.length_c   1.000
_cell.angle_alpha   90.00
_cell.angle_beta   90.00
_cell.angle_gamma   90.00
#
_symmetry.space_group_name_H-M   'P 1'
#
loop_
_entity.id
_entity.type
_entity.pdbx_description
1 polymer ?
#
loop_
_entity_poly.entity_id
_entity_poly.type
_entity_poly.pdbx_seq_one_letter_code
_entity_poly.pdbx_strand_id
1 'polypeptide(L)'
;LVGSEMCIRDRPHTVLNIALPYQDLHIMDACLECGVHYLDTANYEPLDTAKFEYKWQWAYQERFKQAGLTALLGSGFDPGVTNVFSAWVMKHELDEVHVLDIIDCNAGDHGQPFATNFNPEINIREVTARGRYWERGEWVETDPLSWSMTYDFPDGIGPKKCFLMYHEELESLVQNLKGLKRARFWMTFSENYLNHLKVLGNVGMTRIDPVRFQGQDIVPIQFLRALLPDPA
;
A
#
# COMPACT_ATOMS: atom_id res chain seq x y z
N LEU A 1 -10.77 0.31 19.85
CA LEU A 1 -11.07 -0.29 21.19
C LEU A 1 -11.17 -1.81 21.12
N VAL A 2 -11.59 -2.40 20.02
CA VAL A 2 -11.76 -3.87 19.89
C VAL A 2 -10.41 -4.61 20.03
N GLY A 3 -9.30 -4.04 19.56
CA GLY A 3 -7.97 -4.65 19.65
C GLY A 3 -7.43 -4.75 21.07
N SER A 4 -7.57 -3.68 21.88
CA SER A 4 -7.03 -3.65 23.24
C SER A 4 -7.79 -4.59 24.20
N GLU A 5 -9.12 -4.65 24.12
CA GLU A 5 -9.92 -5.56 24.94
C GLU A 5 -9.64 -7.02 24.63
N MET A 6 -9.46 -7.38 23.34
CA MET A 6 -9.11 -8.72 22.92
C MET A 6 -7.71 -9.12 23.40
N CYS A 7 -6.71 -8.24 23.28
CA CYS A 7 -5.36 -8.48 23.79
C CYS A 7 -5.31 -8.66 25.31
N ILE A 8 -6.08 -7.86 26.07
CA ILE A 8 -6.13 -7.96 27.53
C ILE A 8 -6.77 -9.27 27.97
N ARG A 9 -7.83 -9.69 27.29
CA ARG A 9 -8.61 -10.87 27.68
C ARG A 9 -7.88 -12.18 27.34
N ASP A 10 -7.38 -12.31 26.13
CA ASP A 10 -6.92 -13.59 25.58
C ASP A 10 -5.40 -13.76 25.63
N ARG A 11 -4.65 -12.66 25.87
CA ARG A 11 -3.17 -12.62 25.94
C ARG A 11 -2.51 -13.41 24.81
N PRO A 12 -2.81 -13.12 23.54
CA PRO A 12 -2.18 -13.82 22.42
C PRO A 12 -0.68 -13.56 22.42
N HIS A 13 0.08 -14.44 21.79
CA HIS A 13 1.51 -14.21 21.57
C HIS A 13 1.76 -13.13 20.51
N THR A 14 0.94 -13.10 19.46
CA THR A 14 1.07 -12.20 18.32
C THR A 14 -0.31 -11.77 17.85
N VAL A 15 -0.47 -10.52 17.50
CA VAL A 15 -1.64 -9.97 16.80
C VAL A 15 -1.31 -9.87 15.32
N LEU A 16 -2.11 -10.52 14.48
CA LEU A 16 -2.13 -10.31 13.03
C LEU A 16 -3.19 -9.26 12.72
N ASN A 17 -2.75 -8.10 12.27
CA ASN A 17 -3.61 -7.01 11.85
C ASN A 17 -3.85 -7.06 10.34
N ILE A 18 -5.08 -7.34 9.93
CA ILE A 18 -5.58 -7.30 8.55
C ILE A 18 -6.72 -6.28 8.40
N ALA A 19 -6.79 -5.33 9.35
CA ALA A 19 -7.76 -4.24 9.32
C ALA A 19 -7.32 -3.13 8.34
N LEU A 20 -8.16 -2.11 8.21
CA LEU A 20 -7.83 -0.97 7.36
C LEU A 20 -6.63 -0.18 7.91
N PRO A 21 -5.76 0.38 7.04
CA PRO A 21 -4.47 0.96 7.41
C PRO A 21 -4.51 2.02 8.51
N TYR A 22 -5.56 2.82 8.57
CA TYR A 22 -5.70 3.87 9.59
C TYR A 22 -5.92 3.36 11.03
N GLN A 23 -6.06 2.05 11.22
CA GLN A 23 -6.16 1.43 12.54
C GLN A 23 -4.81 0.95 13.11
N ASP A 24 -3.76 0.87 12.28
CA ASP A 24 -2.50 0.22 12.61
C ASP A 24 -1.85 0.78 13.86
N LEU A 25 -1.72 2.11 13.98
CA LEU A 25 -1.05 2.71 15.13
C LEU A 25 -1.79 2.44 16.45
N HIS A 26 -3.12 2.43 16.42
CA HIS A 26 -3.93 2.09 17.61
C HIS A 26 -3.75 0.63 18.03
N ILE A 27 -3.64 -0.28 17.05
CA ILE A 27 -3.39 -1.70 17.30
C ILE A 27 -1.96 -1.89 17.81
N MET A 28 -0.97 -1.19 17.25
CA MET A 28 0.42 -1.20 17.72
C MET A 28 0.53 -0.70 19.17
N ASP A 29 -0.19 0.37 19.56
CA ASP A 29 -0.26 0.84 20.94
C ASP A 29 -0.84 -0.22 21.86
N ALA A 30 -1.95 -0.86 21.48
CA ALA A 30 -2.55 -1.95 22.25
C ALA A 30 -1.60 -3.15 22.39
N CYS A 31 -0.86 -3.50 21.36
CA CYS A 31 0.15 -4.57 21.40
C CYS A 31 1.25 -4.25 22.42
N LEU A 32 1.76 -3.03 22.45
CA LEU A 32 2.75 -2.58 23.42
C LEU A 32 2.21 -2.63 24.86
N GLU A 33 0.97 -2.17 25.08
CA GLU A 33 0.31 -2.19 26.41
C GLU A 33 0.12 -3.62 26.94
N CYS A 34 -0.22 -4.56 26.03
CA CYS A 34 -0.48 -5.95 26.40
C CYS A 34 0.78 -6.83 26.39
N GLY A 35 1.92 -6.34 25.92
CA GLY A 35 3.16 -7.12 25.82
C GLY A 35 3.08 -8.22 24.76
N VAL A 36 2.47 -7.94 23.59
CA VAL A 36 2.28 -8.90 22.49
C VAL A 36 2.99 -8.42 21.21
N HIS A 37 3.40 -9.36 20.36
CA HIS A 37 4.00 -9.03 19.07
C HIS A 37 2.95 -8.54 18.08
N TYR A 38 3.38 -7.71 17.13
CA TYR A 38 2.53 -7.15 16.08
C TYR A 38 2.97 -7.63 14.70
N LEU A 39 2.00 -7.88 13.82
CA LEU A 39 2.22 -8.16 12.41
C LEU A 39 1.08 -7.54 11.59
N ASP A 40 1.41 -6.88 10.48
CA ASP A 40 0.43 -6.39 9.51
C ASP A 40 0.77 -6.78 8.07
N THR A 41 -0.13 -6.45 7.15
CA THR A 41 0.00 -6.76 5.72
C THR A 41 0.12 -5.51 4.84
N ALA A 42 0.04 -4.31 5.43
CA ALA A 42 0.10 -3.03 4.76
C ALA A 42 0.67 -1.97 5.72
N ASN A 43 0.94 -0.77 5.24
CA ASN A 43 1.42 0.32 6.08
C ASN A 43 0.29 1.25 6.53
N TYR A 44 0.53 1.98 7.62
CA TYR A 44 -0.38 2.99 8.11
C TYR A 44 -0.60 4.12 7.11
N GLU A 45 -1.86 4.53 6.96
CA GLU A 45 -2.26 5.70 6.19
C GLU A 45 -3.17 6.60 7.00
N PRO A 46 -2.84 7.91 7.16
CA PRO A 46 -3.76 8.87 7.79
C PRO A 46 -5.05 9.06 6.98
N LEU A 47 -6.19 9.20 7.65
CA LEU A 47 -7.48 9.42 6.98
C LEU A 47 -7.54 10.72 6.17
N ASP A 48 -6.87 11.75 6.66
CA ASP A 48 -6.86 13.11 6.09
C ASP A 48 -5.74 13.38 5.09
N THR A 49 -4.85 12.41 4.89
CA THR A 49 -3.68 12.54 4.02
C THR A 49 -3.47 11.25 3.26
N ALA A 50 -3.69 11.27 1.94
CA ALA A 50 -3.40 10.12 1.07
C ALA A 50 -1.88 9.95 0.90
N LYS A 51 -1.22 9.40 1.91
CA LYS A 51 0.21 9.13 1.92
C LYS A 51 0.50 7.79 2.58
N PHE A 52 1.00 6.88 1.77
CA PHE A 52 1.45 5.55 2.16
C PHE A 52 2.94 5.65 2.50
N GLU A 53 3.30 5.73 3.78
CA GLU A 53 4.69 5.86 4.23
C GLU A 53 4.90 5.09 5.54
N TYR A 54 5.99 4.33 5.65
CA TYR A 54 6.33 3.60 6.88
C TYR A 54 6.81 4.49 8.03
N LYS A 55 7.10 5.76 7.81
CA LYS A 55 7.64 6.65 8.85
C LYS A 55 6.84 6.66 10.15
N TRP A 56 5.51 6.50 10.05
CA TRP A 56 4.61 6.48 11.21
C TRP A 56 4.81 5.25 12.07
N GLN A 57 4.92 4.08 11.45
CA GLN A 57 5.13 2.81 12.13
C GLN A 57 6.59 2.63 12.55
N TRP A 58 7.56 3.07 11.75
CA TRP A 58 8.98 3.06 12.14
C TRP A 58 9.27 3.94 13.37
N ALA A 59 8.46 4.97 13.64
CA ALA A 59 8.55 5.74 14.87
C ALA A 59 8.31 4.90 16.14
N TYR A 60 7.70 3.71 16.02
CA TYR A 60 7.49 2.78 17.12
C TYR A 60 8.69 1.87 17.40
N GLN A 61 9.72 1.88 16.58
CA GLN A 61 10.87 0.95 16.66
C GLN A 61 11.47 0.88 18.05
N GLU A 62 11.80 2.00 18.66
CA GLU A 62 12.43 2.02 19.98
C GLU A 62 11.48 1.54 21.09
N ARG A 63 10.20 1.82 20.98
CA ARG A 63 9.18 1.34 21.95
C ARG A 63 9.09 -0.18 21.93
N PHE A 64 8.98 -0.79 20.73
CA PHE A 64 8.94 -2.25 20.58
C PHE A 64 10.25 -2.90 21.04
N LYS A 65 11.39 -2.32 20.67
CA LYS A 65 12.72 -2.80 21.09
C LYS A 65 12.89 -2.79 22.62
N GLN A 66 12.50 -1.70 23.30
CA GLN A 66 12.58 -1.58 24.75
C GLN A 66 11.63 -2.57 25.46
N ALA A 67 10.49 -2.86 24.88
CA ALA A 67 9.55 -3.85 25.37
C ALA A 67 9.97 -5.30 25.09
N GLY A 68 11.04 -5.54 24.33
CA GLY A 68 11.45 -6.89 23.88
C GLY A 68 10.46 -7.52 22.90
N LEU A 69 9.68 -6.68 22.18
CA LEU A 69 8.66 -7.10 21.24
C LEU A 69 9.11 -6.89 19.79
N THR A 70 8.48 -7.60 18.89
CA THR A 70 8.67 -7.48 17.45
C THR A 70 7.42 -6.91 16.79
N ALA A 71 7.59 -5.93 15.92
CA ALA A 71 6.59 -5.53 14.94
C ALA A 71 7.10 -5.91 13.56
N LEU A 72 6.39 -6.82 12.86
CA LEU A 72 6.66 -7.17 11.47
C LEU A 72 5.67 -6.42 10.60
N LEU A 73 6.20 -5.51 9.78
CA LEU A 73 5.39 -4.59 8.97
C LEU A 73 5.36 -5.03 7.51
N GLY A 74 4.20 -4.85 6.86
CA GLY A 74 4.04 -5.10 5.44
C GLY A 74 4.29 -6.56 5.06
N SER A 75 3.76 -7.53 5.79
CA SER A 75 3.91 -8.96 5.51
C SER A 75 2.75 -9.48 4.63
N GLY A 76 2.48 -8.76 3.54
CA GLY A 76 1.50 -9.12 2.51
C GLY A 76 2.14 -9.71 1.26
N PHE A 77 1.53 -9.45 0.12
CA PHE A 77 2.10 -9.80 -1.18
C PHE A 77 3.04 -8.67 -1.67
N ASP A 78 2.51 -7.50 -1.85
CA ASP A 78 3.19 -6.22 -2.06
C ASP A 78 2.57 -5.16 -1.13
N PRO A 79 3.28 -4.81 -0.07
CA PRO A 79 4.60 -5.25 0.39
C PRO A 79 4.60 -6.65 1.02
N GLY A 80 5.77 -7.30 1.02
CA GLY A 80 6.02 -8.54 1.73
C GLY A 80 6.71 -9.59 0.87
N VAL A 81 6.00 -10.30 -0.01
CA VAL A 81 6.59 -11.32 -0.91
C VAL A 81 7.63 -10.69 -1.83
N THR A 82 7.40 -9.49 -2.36
CA THR A 82 8.35 -8.71 -3.15
C THR A 82 9.67 -8.44 -2.41
N ASN A 83 9.58 -8.13 -1.11
CA ASN A 83 10.75 -7.98 -0.23
C ASN A 83 11.50 -9.30 -0.03
N VAL A 84 10.77 -10.39 0.20
CA VAL A 84 11.36 -11.72 0.39
C VAL A 84 12.07 -12.18 -0.88
N PHE A 85 11.47 -12.02 -2.05
CA PHE A 85 12.11 -12.37 -3.32
C PHE A 85 13.37 -11.53 -3.57
N SER A 86 13.32 -10.23 -3.30
CA SER A 86 14.49 -9.36 -3.43
C SER A 86 15.61 -9.79 -2.49
N ALA A 87 15.30 -10.10 -1.24
CA ALA A 87 16.28 -10.58 -0.27
C ALA A 87 16.84 -11.96 -0.65
N TRP A 88 16.02 -12.85 -1.18
CA TRP A 88 16.44 -14.19 -1.63
C TRP A 88 17.41 -14.10 -2.81
N VAL A 89 17.08 -13.29 -3.82
CA VAL A 89 17.94 -13.06 -4.99
C VAL A 89 19.28 -12.46 -4.59
N MET A 90 19.28 -11.47 -3.69
CA MET A 90 20.51 -10.89 -3.15
C MET A 90 21.37 -11.89 -2.39
N LYS A 91 20.76 -12.84 -1.72
CA LYS A 91 21.47 -13.84 -0.93
C LYS A 91 22.07 -14.96 -1.77
N HIS A 92 21.43 -15.31 -2.88
CA HIS A 92 21.72 -16.56 -3.59
C HIS A 92 22.19 -16.36 -5.02
N GLU A 93 21.83 -15.25 -5.70
CA GLU A 93 22.00 -15.09 -7.13
C GLU A 93 22.84 -13.87 -7.53
N LEU A 94 22.85 -12.80 -6.72
CA LEU A 94 23.48 -11.54 -7.07
C LEU A 94 24.35 -11.00 -5.93
N ASP A 95 25.50 -10.41 -6.28
CA ASP A 95 26.37 -9.70 -5.34
C ASP A 95 25.86 -8.29 -5.01
N GLU A 96 25.25 -7.62 -6.01
CA GLU A 96 24.68 -6.26 -5.89
C GLU A 96 23.45 -6.12 -6.80
N VAL A 97 22.49 -5.31 -6.38
CA VAL A 97 21.34 -4.87 -7.19
C VAL A 97 21.49 -3.39 -7.53
N HIS A 98 21.66 -3.06 -8.80
CA HIS A 98 21.73 -1.68 -9.25
C HIS A 98 20.40 -1.10 -9.69
N VAL A 99 19.52 -1.94 -10.19
CA VAL A 99 18.19 -1.58 -10.72
C VAL A 99 17.19 -2.60 -10.22
N LEU A 100 16.12 -2.11 -9.63
CA LEU A 100 14.96 -2.88 -9.23
C LEU A 100 13.71 -2.28 -9.88
N ASP A 101 13.01 -3.06 -10.66
CA ASP A 101 11.66 -2.75 -11.11
C ASP A 101 10.73 -3.89 -10.62
N ILE A 102 9.75 -3.55 -9.79
CA ILE A 102 8.64 -4.43 -9.42
C ILE A 102 7.53 -4.13 -10.43
N ILE A 103 7.03 -5.18 -11.10
CA ILE A 103 6.05 -5.01 -12.16
C ILE A 103 4.88 -5.94 -11.88
N ASP A 104 3.80 -5.37 -11.35
CA ASP A 104 2.60 -6.11 -11.01
C ASP A 104 1.60 -6.16 -12.17
N CYS A 105 1.04 -7.35 -12.40
CA CYS A 105 0.05 -7.60 -13.43
C CYS A 105 -1.29 -7.98 -12.80
N ASN A 106 -2.19 -7.01 -12.73
CA ASN A 106 -3.57 -7.26 -12.38
C ASN A 106 -4.37 -7.63 -13.64
N ALA A 107 -4.79 -8.88 -13.73
CA ALA A 107 -5.60 -9.42 -14.84
C ALA A 107 -7.00 -9.85 -14.37
N GLY A 108 -7.41 -9.46 -13.16
CA GLY A 108 -8.72 -9.81 -12.60
C GLY A 108 -9.87 -9.17 -13.37
N ASP A 109 -10.97 -9.92 -13.52
CA ASP A 109 -12.26 -9.45 -13.99
C ASP A 109 -13.29 -9.77 -12.92
N HIS A 110 -13.88 -8.73 -12.33
CA HIS A 110 -14.91 -8.86 -11.30
C HIS A 110 -16.32 -8.97 -11.87
N GLY A 111 -16.49 -9.00 -13.19
CA GLY A 111 -17.82 -9.02 -13.83
C GLY A 111 -18.63 -7.74 -13.58
N GLN A 112 -18.01 -6.67 -13.15
CA GLN A 112 -18.63 -5.39 -12.82
C GLN A 112 -18.09 -4.26 -13.72
N PRO A 113 -18.89 -3.25 -14.05
CA PRO A 113 -18.45 -2.12 -14.86
C PRO A 113 -17.27 -1.36 -14.24
N PHE A 114 -17.23 -1.26 -12.91
CA PHE A 114 -16.13 -0.70 -12.14
C PHE A 114 -16.07 -1.40 -10.78
N ALA A 115 -14.94 -1.99 -10.46
CA ALA A 115 -14.66 -2.63 -9.19
C ALA A 115 -13.16 -2.51 -8.86
N THR A 116 -12.82 -2.73 -7.61
CA THR A 116 -11.45 -2.74 -7.09
C THR A 116 -11.11 -4.11 -6.52
N ASN A 117 -9.83 -4.45 -6.43
CA ASN A 117 -9.39 -5.76 -5.92
C ASN A 117 -9.45 -5.87 -4.39
N PHE A 118 -9.43 -4.75 -3.70
CA PHE A 118 -9.51 -4.62 -2.25
C PHE A 118 -10.34 -3.39 -1.90
N ASN A 119 -10.34 -2.96 -0.65
CA ASN A 119 -11.17 -1.84 -0.19
C ASN A 119 -11.15 -0.67 -1.19
N PRO A 120 -12.31 -0.27 -1.75
CA PRO A 120 -12.36 0.72 -2.83
C PRO A 120 -11.79 2.08 -2.46
N GLU A 121 -11.96 2.51 -1.21
CA GLU A 121 -11.40 3.78 -0.74
C GLU A 121 -9.87 3.74 -0.76
N ILE A 122 -9.27 2.71 -0.19
CA ILE A 122 -7.80 2.56 -0.12
C ILE A 122 -7.22 2.42 -1.53
N ASN A 123 -7.82 1.58 -2.38
CA ASN A 123 -7.38 1.41 -3.77
C ASN A 123 -7.41 2.73 -4.56
N ILE A 124 -8.51 3.49 -4.48
CA ILE A 124 -8.63 4.76 -5.20
C ILE A 124 -7.62 5.78 -4.67
N ARG A 125 -7.42 5.86 -3.35
CA ARG A 125 -6.42 6.75 -2.73
C ARG A 125 -5.02 6.46 -3.23
N GLU A 126 -4.65 5.19 -3.28
CA GLU A 126 -3.36 4.72 -3.78
C GLU A 126 -3.16 5.07 -5.26
N VAL A 127 -4.11 4.69 -6.12
CA VAL A 127 -4.00 4.89 -7.58
C VAL A 127 -4.04 6.37 -7.98
N THR A 128 -4.70 7.21 -7.19
CA THR A 128 -4.76 8.66 -7.43
C THR A 128 -3.63 9.44 -6.74
N ALA A 129 -2.82 8.79 -5.92
CA ALA A 129 -1.66 9.42 -5.29
C ALA A 129 -0.56 9.74 -6.31
N ARG A 130 0.33 10.67 -5.94
CA ARG A 130 1.52 10.95 -6.75
C ARG A 130 2.40 9.71 -6.84
N GLY A 131 2.90 9.42 -8.05
CA GLY A 131 3.94 8.42 -8.23
C GLY A 131 5.24 8.86 -7.56
N ARG A 132 6.00 7.90 -7.02
CA ARG A 132 7.28 8.19 -6.38
C ARG A 132 8.21 6.99 -6.58
N TYR A 133 9.45 7.27 -6.98
CA TYR A 133 10.45 6.25 -7.19
C TYR A 133 11.83 6.71 -6.72
N TRP A 134 12.74 5.76 -6.50
CA TRP A 134 14.12 6.06 -6.12
C TRP A 134 15.04 6.08 -7.32
N GLU A 135 15.86 7.12 -7.44
CA GLU A 135 16.89 7.19 -8.46
C GLU A 135 18.09 8.02 -7.97
N ARG A 136 19.30 7.44 -8.11
CA ARG A 136 20.59 8.11 -7.83
C ARG A 136 20.71 8.77 -6.45
N GLY A 137 20.14 8.14 -5.43
CA GLY A 137 20.24 8.65 -4.06
C GLY A 137 19.08 9.54 -3.64
N GLU A 138 18.07 9.75 -4.49
CA GLU A 138 16.97 10.67 -4.24
C GLU A 138 15.61 10.04 -4.58
N TRP A 139 14.58 10.47 -3.85
CA TRP A 139 13.19 10.19 -4.20
C TRP A 139 12.70 11.20 -5.22
N VAL A 140 12.17 10.72 -6.33
CA VAL A 140 11.61 11.53 -7.41
C VAL A 140 10.09 11.33 -7.44
N GLU A 141 9.34 12.43 -7.43
CA GLU A 141 7.89 12.40 -7.54
C GLU A 141 7.42 12.65 -8.97
N THR A 142 6.30 12.03 -9.35
CA THR A 142 5.62 12.24 -10.62
C THR A 142 4.14 12.54 -10.39
N ASP A 143 3.47 13.09 -11.38
CA ASP A 143 2.02 13.16 -11.33
C ASP A 143 1.41 11.75 -11.39
N PRO A 144 0.20 11.55 -10.82
CA PRO A 144 -0.44 10.23 -10.80
C PRO A 144 -0.53 9.63 -12.20
N LEU A 145 -0.09 8.37 -12.33
CA LEU A 145 -0.13 7.58 -13.56
C LEU A 145 0.44 8.27 -14.82
N SER A 146 1.28 9.31 -14.66
CA SER A 146 1.80 10.10 -15.78
C SER A 146 2.87 9.38 -16.60
N TRP A 147 3.56 8.39 -16.02
CA TRP A 147 4.55 7.57 -16.69
C TRP A 147 3.99 6.18 -16.95
N SER A 148 4.21 5.68 -18.15
CA SER A 148 3.80 4.33 -18.53
C SER A 148 4.83 3.66 -19.44
N MET A 149 4.86 2.34 -19.38
CA MET A 149 5.63 1.48 -20.30
C MET A 149 4.77 0.30 -20.71
N THR A 150 5.18 -0.39 -21.78
CA THR A 150 4.64 -1.71 -22.11
C THR A 150 5.64 -2.77 -21.67
N TYR A 151 5.17 -3.74 -20.90
CA TYR A 151 5.96 -4.89 -20.46
C TYR A 151 5.35 -6.16 -21.03
N ASP A 152 6.19 -7.04 -21.58
CA ASP A 152 5.77 -8.33 -22.12
C ASP A 152 5.87 -9.38 -21.02
N PHE A 153 4.73 -9.67 -20.39
CA PHE A 153 4.67 -10.62 -19.28
C PHE A 153 4.82 -12.06 -19.81
N PRO A 154 5.52 -12.92 -19.06
CA PRO A 154 5.73 -14.31 -19.42
C PRO A 154 4.42 -15.13 -19.38
N ASP A 155 4.56 -16.44 -19.67
CA ASP A 155 3.52 -17.48 -19.47
C ASP A 155 2.19 -17.21 -20.20
N GLY A 156 2.26 -16.54 -21.36
CA GLY A 156 1.10 -16.29 -22.21
C GLY A 156 0.25 -15.08 -21.84
N ILE A 157 0.63 -14.33 -20.80
CA ILE A 157 -0.03 -13.07 -20.42
C ILE A 157 0.17 -12.01 -21.52
N GLY A 158 1.40 -11.93 -22.07
CA GLY A 158 1.77 -11.04 -23.16
C GLY A 158 1.89 -9.57 -22.78
N PRO A 159 1.95 -8.68 -23.78
CA PRO A 159 2.22 -7.25 -23.55
C PRO A 159 1.07 -6.56 -22.84
N LYS A 160 1.39 -5.87 -21.74
CA LYS A 160 0.45 -5.03 -20.96
C LYS A 160 1.05 -3.65 -20.74
N LYS A 161 0.18 -2.65 -20.71
CA LYS A 161 0.57 -1.29 -20.33
C LYS A 161 0.61 -1.19 -18.81
N CYS A 162 1.79 -0.82 -18.28
CA CYS A 162 2.04 -0.62 -16.87
C CYS A 162 2.23 0.88 -16.58
N PHE A 163 1.81 1.32 -15.42
CA PHE A 163 1.92 2.70 -14.97
C PHE A 163 2.82 2.77 -13.75
N LEU A 164 3.70 3.78 -13.72
CA LEU A 164 4.54 4.05 -12.56
C LEU A 164 3.68 4.55 -11.42
N MET A 165 3.86 3.91 -10.27
CA MET A 165 3.24 4.29 -9.01
C MET A 165 4.31 4.39 -7.91
N TYR A 166 3.92 4.91 -6.76
CA TYR A 166 4.62 4.66 -5.51
C TYR A 166 4.02 3.41 -4.87
N HIS A 167 4.89 2.58 -4.29
CA HIS A 167 4.47 1.49 -3.43
C HIS A 167 5.43 1.38 -2.26
N GLU A 168 4.92 1.06 -1.08
CA GLU A 168 5.62 1.25 0.19
C GLU A 168 6.82 0.34 0.41
N GLU A 169 6.86 -0.87 -0.18
CA GLU A 169 8.02 -1.75 -0.06
C GLU A 169 9.30 -1.13 -0.60
N LEU A 170 9.18 -0.18 -1.53
CA LEU A 170 10.35 0.54 -2.04
C LEU A 170 11.13 1.24 -0.94
N GLU A 171 10.48 1.70 0.14
CA GLU A 171 11.16 2.37 1.26
C GLU A 171 12.15 1.43 1.96
N SER A 172 11.73 0.20 2.27
CA SER A 172 12.59 -0.79 2.92
C SER A 172 13.62 -1.38 1.97
N LEU A 173 13.27 -1.59 0.70
CA LEU A 173 14.18 -2.10 -0.32
C LEU A 173 15.31 -1.12 -0.61
N VAL A 174 15.02 0.17 -0.72
CA VAL A 174 16.01 1.22 -0.90
C VAL A 174 17.01 1.28 0.27
N GLN A 175 16.55 1.05 1.50
CA GLN A 175 17.41 1.06 2.68
C GLN A 175 18.31 -0.17 2.79
N ASN A 176 17.86 -1.32 2.29
CA ASN A 176 18.51 -2.61 2.55
C ASN A 176 19.25 -3.20 1.34
N LEU A 177 18.93 -2.81 0.11
CA LEU A 177 19.62 -3.32 -1.07
C LEU A 177 20.90 -2.53 -1.35
N LYS A 178 22.03 -3.21 -1.26
CA LYS A 178 23.34 -2.63 -1.53
C LYS A 178 23.49 -2.30 -3.02
N GLY A 179 24.08 -1.14 -3.30
CA GLY A 179 24.40 -0.73 -4.67
C GLY A 179 23.23 -0.18 -5.47
N LEU A 180 22.03 -0.13 -4.89
CA LEU A 180 20.81 0.29 -5.59
C LEU A 180 20.91 1.73 -6.10
N LYS A 181 20.72 1.91 -7.41
CA LYS A 181 20.74 3.19 -8.12
C LYS A 181 19.35 3.65 -8.56
N ARG A 182 18.43 2.67 -8.76
CA ARG A 182 17.06 2.92 -9.16
C ARG A 182 16.14 1.83 -8.60
N ALA A 183 14.99 2.24 -8.04
CA ALA A 183 13.89 1.35 -7.67
C ALA A 183 12.56 1.95 -8.10
N ARG A 184 11.73 1.17 -8.78
CA ARG A 184 10.42 1.59 -9.31
C ARG A 184 9.39 0.49 -9.10
N PHE A 185 8.14 0.92 -8.91
CA PHE A 185 6.98 0.04 -8.91
C PHE A 185 6.06 0.39 -10.09
N TRP A 186 5.55 -0.64 -10.75
CA TRP A 186 4.70 -0.54 -11.92
C TRP A 186 3.50 -1.47 -11.78
N MET A 187 2.31 -0.97 -12.10
CA MET A 187 1.10 -1.76 -12.05
C MET A 187 0.29 -1.62 -13.33
N THR A 188 -0.42 -2.69 -13.70
CA THR A 188 -1.34 -2.69 -14.84
C THR A 188 -2.74 -2.30 -14.40
N PHE A 189 -3.44 -1.58 -15.27
CA PHE A 189 -4.86 -1.26 -15.12
C PHE A 189 -5.60 -1.45 -16.43
N SER A 190 -6.85 -1.87 -16.37
CA SER A 190 -7.69 -1.88 -17.56
C SER A 190 -8.04 -0.45 -18.00
N GLU A 191 -8.22 -0.23 -19.31
CA GLU A 191 -8.67 1.06 -19.82
C GLU A 191 -10.03 1.47 -19.25
N ASN A 192 -10.90 0.49 -19.03
CA ASN A 192 -12.21 0.71 -18.43
C ASN A 192 -12.08 1.27 -17.00
N TYR A 193 -11.22 0.68 -16.18
CA TYR A 193 -10.94 1.15 -14.82
C TYR A 193 -10.42 2.61 -14.85
N LEU A 194 -9.41 2.88 -15.66
CA LEU A 194 -8.80 4.21 -15.75
C LEU A 194 -9.79 5.29 -16.25
N ASN A 195 -10.68 4.94 -17.18
CA ASN A 195 -11.70 5.85 -17.67
C ASN A 195 -12.72 6.20 -16.58
N HIS A 196 -13.20 5.23 -15.82
CA HIS A 196 -14.09 5.50 -14.69
C HIS A 196 -13.40 6.34 -13.62
N LEU A 197 -12.18 5.98 -13.23
CA LEU A 197 -11.40 6.73 -12.24
C LEU A 197 -11.19 8.19 -12.65
N LYS A 198 -10.87 8.43 -13.92
CA LYS A 198 -10.72 9.77 -14.49
C LYS A 198 -12.00 10.60 -14.39
N VAL A 199 -13.15 10.02 -14.74
CA VAL A 199 -14.45 10.70 -14.63
C VAL A 199 -14.78 11.03 -13.19
N LEU A 200 -14.63 10.05 -12.29
CA LEU A 200 -14.85 10.23 -10.85
C LEU A 200 -13.94 11.31 -10.24
N GLY A 201 -12.67 11.32 -10.64
CA GLY A 201 -11.73 12.38 -10.25
C GLY A 201 -12.13 13.76 -10.75
N ASN A 202 -12.50 13.88 -12.03
CA ASN A 202 -12.89 15.15 -12.65
C ASN A 202 -14.13 15.77 -11.98
N VAL A 203 -15.05 14.97 -11.46
CA VAL A 203 -16.25 15.47 -10.74
C VAL A 203 -16.03 15.56 -9.23
N GLY A 204 -14.80 15.27 -8.73
CA GLY A 204 -14.44 15.39 -7.33
C GLY A 204 -14.93 14.26 -6.41
N MET A 205 -15.36 13.12 -6.97
CA MET A 205 -15.82 11.97 -6.18
C MET A 205 -14.68 11.23 -5.48
N THR A 206 -13.44 11.42 -5.90
CA THR A 206 -12.25 10.83 -5.26
C THR A 206 -11.63 11.72 -4.15
N ARG A 207 -12.24 12.86 -3.83
CA ARG A 207 -11.76 13.76 -2.77
C ARG A 207 -11.86 13.13 -1.40
N ILE A 208 -10.82 13.35 -0.60
CA ILE A 208 -10.71 12.89 0.81
C ILE A 208 -11.11 13.97 1.82
N ASP A 209 -11.21 15.23 1.38
CA ASP A 209 -11.66 16.36 2.21
C ASP A 209 -13.19 16.47 2.21
N PRO A 210 -13.79 16.93 3.33
CA PRO A 210 -15.22 17.00 3.45
C PRO A 210 -15.83 18.09 2.57
N VAL A 211 -17.01 17.81 2.04
CA VAL A 211 -17.84 18.75 1.26
C VAL A 211 -19.16 18.97 2.00
N ARG A 212 -19.56 20.23 2.15
CA ARG A 212 -20.84 20.57 2.79
C ARG A 212 -22.01 20.25 1.87
N PHE A 213 -22.91 19.36 2.31
CA PHE A 213 -24.12 19.01 1.57
C PHE A 213 -25.32 18.92 2.53
N GLN A 214 -26.38 19.68 2.28
CA GLN A 214 -27.63 19.72 3.07
C GLN A 214 -27.41 19.83 4.59
N GLY A 215 -26.42 20.64 5.00
CA GLY A 215 -26.13 20.87 6.42
C GLY A 215 -25.24 19.82 7.07
N GLN A 216 -24.76 18.83 6.35
CA GLN A 216 -23.83 17.79 6.80
C GLN A 216 -22.51 17.85 6.04
N ASP A 217 -21.43 17.39 6.66
CA ASP A 217 -20.15 17.22 5.99
C ASP A 217 -20.06 15.79 5.45
N ILE A 218 -19.84 15.66 4.14
CA ILE A 218 -19.71 14.38 3.45
C ILE A 218 -18.31 14.33 2.83
N VAL A 219 -17.59 13.25 3.06
CA VAL A 219 -16.31 12.94 2.38
C VAL A 219 -16.65 12.18 1.09
N PRO A 220 -16.42 12.76 -0.12
CA PRO A 220 -16.89 12.18 -1.38
C PRO A 220 -16.42 10.75 -1.62
N ILE A 221 -15.14 10.43 -1.35
CA ILE A 221 -14.60 9.10 -1.56
C ILE A 221 -15.27 8.04 -0.65
N GLN A 222 -15.67 8.41 0.57
CA GLN A 222 -16.38 7.50 1.48
C GLN A 222 -17.81 7.22 1.00
N PHE A 223 -18.46 8.23 0.43
CA PHE A 223 -19.75 8.05 -0.22
C PHE A 223 -19.63 7.17 -1.48
N LEU A 224 -18.61 7.42 -2.31
CA LEU A 224 -18.31 6.59 -3.48
C LEU A 224 -18.07 5.13 -3.07
N ARG A 225 -17.27 4.88 -2.04
CA ARG A 225 -17.04 3.54 -1.49
C ARG A 225 -18.33 2.80 -1.15
N ALA A 226 -19.31 3.50 -0.57
CA ALA A 226 -20.59 2.90 -0.19
C ALA A 226 -21.45 2.49 -1.40
N LEU A 227 -21.15 2.99 -2.60
CA LEU A 227 -21.85 2.67 -3.85
C LEU A 227 -21.16 1.57 -4.66
N LEU A 228 -19.87 1.36 -4.42
CA LEU A 228 -19.08 0.38 -5.17
C LEU A 228 -19.30 -1.04 -4.65
N PRO A 229 -19.15 -2.06 -5.52
CA PRO A 229 -19.22 -3.46 -5.10
C PRO A 229 -18.20 -3.77 -4.01
N ASP A 230 -18.55 -4.65 -3.10
CA ASP A 230 -17.58 -5.23 -2.18
C ASP A 230 -16.62 -6.12 -2.98
N PRO A 231 -15.30 -5.96 -2.80
CA PRO A 231 -14.30 -6.78 -3.49
C PRO A 231 -14.21 -8.24 -3.00
N ALA A 232 -15.08 -8.67 -2.11
CA ALA A 232 -15.14 -10.04 -1.55
C ALA A 232 -15.41 -11.12 -2.58
#